data_f9be78f1b1558410945e20014e7037fa
#
_entry.id   f9be78f1b1558410945e20014e7037fa
#
_cell.length_a   1.000
_cell.length_b   1.000
_cell.length_c   1.000
_cell.angle_alpha   90.00
_cell.angle_beta   90.00
_cell.angle_gamma   90.00
#
_symmetry.space_group_name_H-M   'P 1'
#
loop_
_entity.id
_entity.type
_entity.pdbx_description
1 polymer ?
#
loop_
_entity_poly.entity_id
_entity_poly.type
_entity_poly.pdbx_seq_one_letter_code
_entity_poly.pdbx_strand_id
1 'polypeptide(L)'
;LLQRSSAALDPRGGARPGWKVLRVLGNFLSLEGFEYQTTDDVIAEIPPPSTPDWHTLESEHWTFGNRSVDKSPSAMTTHFWTPLYAADPVVRRARSLDQTADAERGRRCRVHPSDLKKYDLQDGESITLSADGKKVELPFDADQNVSPGSASIPAGSKETTALRSEMYVSILPGQRDG
;
A
#
# COMPACT_ATOMS: atom_id res chain seq x y z
N LEU A 1 11.51 8.39 22.69
CA LEU A 1 11.14 9.67 23.28
C LEU A 1 9.64 9.91 23.10
N LEU A 2 8.87 9.92 24.19
CA LEU A 2 7.45 10.28 24.17
C LEU A 2 7.33 11.80 24.32
N GLN A 3 6.72 12.48 23.35
CA GLN A 3 6.49 13.92 23.41
C GLN A 3 5.00 14.23 23.41
N ARG A 4 4.59 15.13 24.26
CA ARG A 4 3.23 15.68 24.27
C ARG A 4 3.14 16.83 23.26
N SER A 5 2.05 16.89 22.52
CA SER A 5 1.69 18.05 21.70
C SER A 5 0.34 18.57 22.14
N SER A 6 0.22 19.88 22.24
CA SER A 6 -1.05 20.55 22.46
C SER A 6 -1.64 20.99 21.14
N ALA A 7 -2.97 20.98 21.03
CA ALA A 7 -3.64 21.54 19.87
C ALA A 7 -3.33 23.05 19.79
N ALA A 8 -2.87 23.50 18.62
CA ALA A 8 -2.63 24.92 18.37
C ALA A 8 -3.91 25.70 18.09
N LEU A 9 -4.96 25.03 17.61
CA LEU A 9 -6.26 25.58 17.26
C LEU A 9 -7.37 24.62 17.66
N ASP A 10 -8.51 25.18 18.04
CA ASP A 10 -9.71 24.40 18.27
C ASP A 10 -10.26 23.82 16.96
N PRO A 11 -10.83 22.61 16.99
CA PRO A 11 -11.49 22.02 15.82
C PRO A 11 -12.63 22.92 15.32
N ARG A 12 -12.69 23.12 14.00
CA ARG A 12 -13.73 23.95 13.40
C ARG A 12 -15.08 23.23 13.32
N GLY A 13 -16.17 23.94 13.64
CA GLY A 13 -17.53 23.43 13.50
C GLY A 13 -17.79 22.17 14.31
N GLY A 14 -18.28 21.10 13.66
CA GLY A 14 -18.56 19.80 14.28
C GLY A 14 -17.39 18.83 14.33
N ALA A 15 -16.18 19.25 13.91
CA ALA A 15 -15.01 18.37 13.94
C ALA A 15 -14.64 17.95 15.38
N ARG A 16 -14.15 16.73 15.52
CA ARG A 16 -13.71 16.17 16.81
C ARG A 16 -12.29 15.63 16.68
N PRO A 17 -11.46 15.71 17.73
CA PRO A 17 -10.19 15.02 17.76
C PRO A 17 -10.37 13.51 17.51
N GLY A 18 -9.44 12.91 16.77
CA GLY A 18 -9.55 11.51 16.35
C GLY A 18 -9.77 10.53 17.51
N TRP A 19 -9.07 10.75 18.65
CA TRP A 19 -9.24 9.91 19.83
C TRP A 19 -10.67 9.93 20.41
N LYS A 20 -11.36 11.08 20.36
CA LYS A 20 -12.76 11.18 20.79
C LYS A 20 -13.69 10.43 19.85
N VAL A 21 -13.41 10.40 18.55
CA VAL A 21 -14.16 9.62 17.58
C VAL A 21 -13.97 8.14 17.85
N LEU A 22 -12.73 7.68 18.07
CA LEU A 22 -12.42 6.29 18.39
C LEU A 22 -13.06 5.85 19.73
N ARG A 23 -13.03 6.71 20.73
CA ARG A 23 -13.72 6.45 22.02
C ARG A 23 -15.21 6.20 21.81
N VAL A 24 -15.87 7.08 21.08
CA VAL A 24 -17.33 6.92 20.81
C VAL A 24 -17.58 5.65 20.01
N LEU A 25 -16.74 5.33 19.04
CA LEU A 25 -16.86 4.08 18.27
C LEU A 25 -16.70 2.85 19.18
N GLY A 26 -15.73 2.87 20.09
CA GLY A 26 -15.53 1.80 21.07
C GLY A 26 -16.80 1.57 21.94
N ASN A 27 -17.40 2.67 22.42
CA ASN A 27 -18.66 2.60 23.18
C ASN A 27 -19.83 2.05 22.34
N PHE A 28 -19.94 2.46 21.06
CA PHE A 28 -20.95 1.90 20.15
C PHE A 28 -20.78 0.40 19.91
N LEU A 29 -19.55 -0.07 19.94
CA LEU A 29 -19.22 -1.49 19.79
C LEU A 29 -19.27 -2.25 21.12
N SER A 30 -19.67 -1.60 22.22
CA SER A 30 -19.73 -2.15 23.58
C SER A 30 -18.38 -2.73 24.04
N LEU A 31 -17.28 -2.09 23.65
CA LEU A 31 -15.94 -2.44 24.11
C LEU A 31 -15.68 -1.82 25.48
N GLU A 32 -15.09 -2.58 26.38
CA GLU A 32 -14.66 -2.10 27.69
C GLU A 32 -13.42 -1.19 27.57
N GLY A 33 -13.21 -0.25 28.49
CA GLY A 33 -12.03 0.59 28.56
C GLY A 33 -12.05 1.81 27.63
N PHE A 34 -13.19 2.25 27.12
CA PHE A 34 -13.32 3.42 26.24
C PHE A 34 -13.98 4.65 26.92
N GLU A 35 -13.83 4.80 28.25
CA GLU A 35 -14.53 5.85 29.03
C GLU A 35 -13.68 7.09 29.28
N TYR A 36 -12.61 7.27 28.52
CA TYR A 36 -11.70 8.40 28.63
C TYR A 36 -12.40 9.74 28.48
N GLN A 37 -12.09 10.69 29.34
CA GLN A 37 -12.60 12.07 29.29
C GLN A 37 -11.56 13.01 28.68
N THR A 38 -10.28 12.72 28.88
CA THR A 38 -9.15 13.55 28.48
C THR A 38 -8.09 12.73 27.75
N THR A 39 -7.19 13.41 27.07
CA THR A 39 -5.99 12.78 26.50
C THR A 39 -5.04 12.28 27.58
N ASP A 40 -5.09 12.85 28.78
CA ASP A 40 -4.27 12.41 29.90
C ASP A 40 -4.71 11.05 30.42
N ASP A 41 -6.01 10.74 30.38
CA ASP A 41 -6.52 9.42 30.72
C ASP A 41 -5.97 8.37 29.75
N VAL A 42 -5.98 8.68 28.45
CA VAL A 42 -5.43 7.78 27.41
C VAL A 42 -3.91 7.61 27.60
N ILE A 43 -3.18 8.69 27.90
CA ILE A 43 -1.73 8.64 28.11
C ILE A 43 -1.38 7.83 29.37
N ALA A 44 -2.21 7.88 30.40
CA ALA A 44 -1.96 7.17 31.65
C ALA A 44 -1.96 5.64 31.48
N GLU A 45 -2.62 5.12 30.44
CA GLU A 45 -2.59 3.69 30.11
C GLU A 45 -1.35 3.28 29.30
N ILE A 46 -0.64 4.25 28.71
CA ILE A 46 0.58 3.93 27.97
C ILE A 46 1.65 3.60 29.02
N PRO A 47 2.18 2.37 29.04
CA PRO A 47 3.26 2.04 29.99
C PRO A 47 4.43 3.00 29.76
N PRO A 48 5.09 3.45 30.82
CA PRO A 48 6.29 4.26 30.69
C PRO A 48 7.25 3.54 29.74
N PRO A 49 7.91 4.26 28.82
CA PRO A 49 8.84 3.65 27.91
C PRO A 49 9.90 2.94 28.76
N SER A 50 9.75 1.63 28.91
CA SER A 50 10.88 0.79 29.28
C SER A 50 11.96 1.09 28.25
N THR A 51 13.19 1.33 28.69
CA THR A 51 14.32 1.33 27.78
C THR A 51 14.18 0.09 26.92
N PRO A 52 13.97 0.22 25.60
CA PRO A 52 13.84 -0.96 24.77
C PRO A 52 15.13 -1.75 24.97
N ASP A 53 15.03 -2.92 25.55
CA ASP A 53 16.10 -3.86 25.46
C ASP A 53 16.12 -4.34 24.01
N TRP A 54 16.97 -3.69 23.21
CA TRP A 54 17.11 -4.03 21.78
C TRP A 54 17.51 -5.48 21.58
N HIS A 55 18.02 -6.14 22.62
CA HIS A 55 18.34 -7.57 22.62
C HIS A 55 17.08 -8.45 22.75
N THR A 56 15.98 -7.94 23.34
CA THR A 56 14.70 -8.67 23.36
C THR A 56 13.91 -8.56 22.06
N LEU A 57 14.36 -7.71 21.13
CA LEU A 57 13.87 -7.72 19.74
C LEU A 57 14.56 -8.78 18.87
N GLU A 58 15.56 -9.50 19.39
CA GLU A 58 16.02 -10.76 18.80
C GLU A 58 14.85 -11.74 18.89
N SER A 59 14.09 -11.75 17.82
CA SER A 59 12.87 -12.53 17.72
C SER A 59 13.18 -14.00 17.56
N GLU A 60 13.26 -14.71 18.65
CA GLU A 60 13.17 -16.17 18.62
C GLU A 60 11.81 -16.67 18.05
N HIS A 61 10.89 -15.75 17.76
CA HIS A 61 9.51 -16.06 17.37
C HIS A 61 9.09 -15.56 15.98
N TRP A 62 9.98 -14.92 15.22
CA TRP A 62 9.70 -14.64 13.82
C TRP A 62 9.96 -15.88 12.97
N THR A 63 9.10 -16.87 13.04
CA THR A 63 9.00 -17.86 11.97
C THR A 63 8.44 -17.11 10.76
N PHE A 64 9.34 -16.65 9.88
CA PHE A 64 8.93 -16.41 8.50
C PHE A 64 8.42 -17.75 7.99
N GLY A 65 7.10 -17.90 7.95
CA GLY A 65 6.54 -19.08 7.30
C GLY A 65 7.16 -19.14 5.92
N ASN A 66 7.95 -20.18 5.67
CA ASN A 66 8.37 -20.55 4.33
C ASN A 66 7.08 -20.87 3.56
N ARG A 67 6.41 -19.84 3.10
CA ARG A 67 5.40 -19.99 2.06
C ARG A 67 6.21 -20.35 0.83
N SER A 68 6.35 -21.66 0.57
CA SER A 68 6.81 -22.13 -0.72
C SER A 68 5.76 -21.67 -1.74
N VAL A 69 6.02 -20.52 -2.32
CA VAL A 69 5.21 -20.06 -3.44
C VAL A 69 5.81 -20.75 -4.64
N ASP A 70 5.07 -21.71 -5.20
CA ASP A 70 5.43 -22.35 -6.45
C ASP A 70 5.53 -21.26 -7.52
N LYS A 71 6.76 -20.83 -7.78
CA LYS A 71 7.04 -19.86 -8.82
C LYS A 71 6.86 -20.54 -10.17
N SER A 72 5.75 -20.28 -10.85
CA SER A 72 5.61 -20.64 -12.25
C SER A 72 6.80 -20.07 -13.04
N PRO A 73 7.38 -20.81 -14.00
CA PRO A 73 8.48 -20.29 -14.85
C PRO A 73 8.17 -18.99 -15.58
N SER A 74 6.90 -18.70 -15.76
CA SER A 74 6.40 -17.45 -16.39
C SER A 74 6.01 -16.38 -15.37
N ALA A 75 6.14 -16.61 -14.07
CA ALA A 75 5.78 -15.64 -13.05
C ALA A 75 6.87 -14.59 -12.86
N MET A 76 6.45 -13.32 -12.76
CA MET A 76 7.30 -12.20 -12.38
C MET A 76 7.19 -11.94 -10.88
N THR A 77 8.28 -11.53 -10.27
CA THR A 77 8.27 -11.04 -8.88
C THR A 77 7.58 -9.68 -8.82
N THR A 78 6.71 -9.48 -7.85
CA THR A 78 6.02 -8.20 -7.68
C THR A 78 6.80 -7.25 -6.79
N HIS A 79 6.84 -6.00 -7.17
CA HIS A 79 7.28 -4.90 -6.34
C HIS A 79 6.17 -3.84 -6.29
N PHE A 80 5.50 -3.73 -5.15
CA PHE A 80 4.46 -2.72 -4.97
C PHE A 80 5.07 -1.42 -4.43
N TRP A 81 4.74 -0.31 -5.07
CA TRP A 81 5.09 1.02 -4.61
C TRP A 81 3.86 1.91 -4.56
N THR A 82 3.84 2.84 -3.63
CA THR A 82 2.70 3.74 -3.49
C THR A 82 3.03 5.08 -4.11
N PRO A 83 2.38 5.46 -5.22
CA PRO A 83 2.57 6.77 -5.83
C PRO A 83 2.21 7.90 -4.86
N LEU A 84 2.97 8.99 -4.90
CA LEU A 84 2.71 10.17 -4.06
C LEU A 84 1.28 10.67 -4.20
N TYR A 85 0.77 10.73 -5.43
CA TYR A 85 -0.59 11.20 -5.72
C TYR A 85 -1.69 10.27 -5.19
N ALA A 86 -1.41 9.00 -4.99
CA ALA A 86 -2.33 8.04 -4.40
C ALA A 86 -2.26 8.02 -2.86
N ALA A 87 -1.09 8.35 -2.29
CA ALA A 87 -0.84 8.28 -0.85
C ALA A 87 -1.38 9.50 -0.09
N ASP A 88 -1.20 10.70 -0.64
CA ASP A 88 -1.58 11.93 0.05
C ASP A 88 -3.09 12.18 0.00
N PRO A 89 -3.75 12.36 1.17
CA PRO A 89 -5.20 12.56 1.22
C PRO A 89 -5.70 13.84 0.56
N VAL A 90 -4.88 14.87 0.47
CA VAL A 90 -5.21 16.14 -0.18
C VAL A 90 -5.03 16.01 -1.68
N VAL A 91 -3.87 15.51 -2.09
CA VAL A 91 -3.48 15.39 -3.50
C VAL A 91 -4.45 14.48 -4.25
N ARG A 92 -4.79 13.32 -3.73
CA ARG A 92 -5.72 12.37 -4.38
C ARG A 92 -7.15 12.90 -4.55
N ARG A 93 -7.51 14.00 -3.87
CA ARG A 93 -8.80 14.68 -4.03
C ARG A 93 -8.73 15.92 -4.90
N ALA A 94 -7.54 16.34 -5.28
CA ALA A 94 -7.32 17.52 -6.10
C ALA A 94 -7.38 17.15 -7.58
N ARG A 95 -8.51 17.38 -8.24
CA ARG A 95 -8.71 17.03 -9.66
C ARG A 95 -7.64 17.58 -10.59
N SER A 96 -7.13 18.78 -10.32
CA SER A 96 -6.06 19.40 -11.11
C SER A 96 -4.74 18.61 -11.03
N LEU A 97 -4.42 18.05 -9.88
CA LEU A 97 -3.22 17.22 -9.69
C LEU A 97 -3.40 15.84 -10.29
N ASP A 98 -4.60 15.31 -10.26
CA ASP A 98 -4.95 14.01 -10.84
C ASP A 98 -4.83 13.97 -12.39
N GLN A 99 -4.86 15.13 -13.03
CA GLN A 99 -4.72 15.30 -14.48
C GLN A 99 -3.27 15.60 -14.92
N THR A 100 -2.31 15.53 -14.02
CA THR A 100 -0.89 15.75 -14.36
C THR A 100 -0.25 14.49 -14.95
N ALA A 101 0.80 14.68 -15.76
CA ALA A 101 1.61 13.58 -16.28
C ALA A 101 2.21 12.69 -15.18
N ASP A 102 2.52 13.27 -14.01
CA ASP A 102 3.05 12.50 -12.88
C ASP A 102 1.99 11.61 -12.23
N ALA A 103 0.74 12.09 -12.13
CA ALA A 103 -0.38 11.27 -11.67
C ALA A 103 -0.65 10.11 -12.64
N GLU A 104 -0.57 10.35 -13.94
CA GLU A 104 -0.72 9.32 -14.96
C GLU A 104 0.39 8.26 -14.88
N ARG A 105 1.66 8.68 -14.79
CA ARG A 105 2.80 7.77 -14.57
C ARG A 105 2.63 6.94 -13.29
N GLY A 106 2.00 7.52 -12.26
CA GLY A 106 1.69 6.84 -11.01
C GLY A 106 0.66 5.71 -11.13
N ARG A 107 -0.01 5.57 -12.27
CA ARG A 107 -1.00 4.50 -12.55
C ARG A 107 -0.45 3.39 -13.43
N ARG A 108 0.77 3.53 -13.94
CA ARG A 108 1.36 2.61 -14.90
C ARG A 108 2.24 1.59 -14.21
N CYS A 109 2.09 0.33 -14.61
CA CYS A 109 3.01 -0.72 -14.24
C CYS A 109 4.35 -0.50 -14.96
N ARG A 110 5.47 -0.97 -14.39
CA ARG A 110 6.78 -0.89 -15.02
C ARG A 110 7.42 -2.26 -15.08
N VAL A 111 8.00 -2.59 -16.21
CA VAL A 111 8.71 -3.85 -16.45
C VAL A 111 10.04 -3.56 -17.14
N HIS A 112 11.01 -4.46 -16.96
CA HIS A 112 12.31 -4.27 -17.61
C HIS A 112 12.21 -4.48 -19.12
N PRO A 113 12.92 -3.69 -19.95
CA PRO A 113 12.89 -3.83 -21.42
C PRO A 113 13.23 -5.22 -21.94
N SER A 114 14.10 -5.97 -21.25
CA SER A 114 14.44 -7.35 -21.66
C SER A 114 13.26 -8.31 -21.54
N ASP A 115 12.27 -7.98 -20.73
CA ASP A 115 11.10 -8.84 -20.53
C ASP A 115 10.04 -8.64 -21.62
N LEU A 116 10.09 -7.53 -22.37
CA LEU A 116 9.14 -7.23 -23.43
C LEU A 116 9.09 -8.35 -24.48
N LYS A 117 10.25 -8.78 -24.94
CA LYS A 117 10.37 -9.87 -25.94
C LYS A 117 9.88 -11.21 -25.39
N LYS A 118 10.16 -11.47 -24.10
CA LYS A 118 9.79 -12.73 -23.45
C LYS A 118 8.28 -12.89 -23.32
N TYR A 119 7.57 -11.79 -23.11
CA TYR A 119 6.13 -11.78 -22.88
C TYR A 119 5.32 -11.22 -24.05
N ASP A 120 5.95 -10.97 -25.21
CA ASP A 120 5.34 -10.39 -26.41
C ASP A 120 4.59 -9.08 -26.12
N LEU A 121 5.25 -8.17 -25.42
CA LEU A 121 4.72 -6.87 -25.00
C LEU A 121 5.28 -5.77 -25.88
N GLN A 122 4.47 -4.74 -26.14
CA GLN A 122 4.91 -3.50 -26.78
C GLN A 122 4.81 -2.35 -25.78
N ASP A 123 5.87 -1.54 -25.69
CA ASP A 123 5.92 -0.41 -24.76
C ASP A 123 4.74 0.55 -25.01
N GLY A 124 4.10 1.00 -23.93
CA GLY A 124 2.93 1.88 -24.01
C GLY A 124 1.57 1.18 -24.13
N GLU A 125 1.52 -0.13 -24.29
CA GLU A 125 0.29 -0.92 -24.27
C GLU A 125 -0.19 -1.21 -22.84
N SER A 126 -1.27 -1.98 -22.73
CA SER A 126 -1.76 -2.55 -21.47
C SER A 126 -1.18 -3.95 -21.23
N ILE A 127 -0.95 -4.26 -19.97
CA ILE A 127 -0.50 -5.57 -19.50
C ILE A 127 -1.56 -6.17 -18.59
N THR A 128 -1.91 -7.43 -18.81
CA THR A 128 -2.79 -8.16 -17.89
C THR A 128 -1.95 -8.98 -16.92
N LEU A 129 -2.05 -8.61 -15.65
CA LEU A 129 -1.44 -9.31 -14.52
C LEU A 129 -2.45 -10.27 -13.91
N SER A 130 -2.04 -11.50 -13.68
CA SER A 130 -2.89 -12.52 -13.06
C SER A 130 -2.20 -13.16 -11.86
N ALA A 131 -2.93 -13.26 -10.75
CA ALA A 131 -2.50 -13.95 -9.55
C ALA A 131 -3.72 -14.48 -8.81
N ASP A 132 -3.65 -15.72 -8.34
CA ASP A 132 -4.69 -16.38 -7.54
C ASP A 132 -6.11 -16.25 -8.14
N GLY A 133 -6.21 -16.44 -9.45
CA GLY A 133 -7.48 -16.32 -10.19
C GLY A 133 -7.99 -14.89 -10.42
N LYS A 134 -7.31 -13.90 -9.87
CA LYS A 134 -7.62 -12.48 -10.08
C LYS A 134 -6.86 -11.98 -11.30
N LYS A 135 -7.48 -11.09 -12.05
CA LYS A 135 -6.87 -10.45 -13.24
C LYS A 135 -7.00 -8.94 -13.11
N VAL A 136 -5.93 -8.24 -13.42
CA VAL A 136 -5.89 -6.78 -13.43
C VAL A 136 -5.19 -6.34 -14.70
N GLU A 137 -5.82 -5.46 -15.45
CA GLU A 137 -5.25 -4.82 -16.61
C GLU A 137 -4.75 -3.42 -16.25
N LEU A 138 -3.51 -3.13 -16.61
CA LEU A 138 -2.85 -1.85 -16.34
C LEU A 138 -2.07 -1.41 -17.56
N PRO A 139 -2.05 -0.10 -17.86
CA PRO A 139 -1.07 0.45 -18.78
C PRO A 139 0.34 0.22 -18.21
N PHE A 140 1.33 0.01 -19.05
CA PHE A 140 2.69 -0.18 -18.59
C PHE A 140 3.70 0.63 -19.38
N ASP A 141 4.88 0.79 -18.80
CA ASP A 141 6.07 1.39 -19.41
C ASP A 141 7.28 0.46 -19.25
N ALA A 142 8.16 0.47 -20.22
CA ALA A 142 9.47 -0.15 -20.10
C ALA A 142 10.40 0.75 -19.28
N ASP A 143 11.00 0.20 -18.21
CA ASP A 143 11.90 0.94 -17.30
C ASP A 143 13.13 0.10 -16.98
N GLN A 144 14.33 0.61 -17.35
CA GLN A 144 15.60 -0.05 -17.09
C GLN A 144 15.95 -0.14 -15.59
N ASN A 145 15.30 0.64 -14.73
CA ASN A 145 15.51 0.61 -13.29
C ASN A 145 14.74 -0.52 -12.60
N VAL A 146 13.84 -1.20 -13.30
CA VAL A 146 13.16 -2.39 -12.80
C VAL A 146 14.05 -3.60 -13.06
N SER A 147 14.17 -4.50 -12.08
CA SER A 147 14.97 -5.73 -12.27
C SER A 147 14.31 -6.66 -13.29
N PRO A 148 15.09 -7.31 -14.19
CA PRO A 148 14.56 -8.32 -15.09
C PRO A 148 13.79 -9.42 -14.34
N GLY A 149 12.65 -9.84 -14.89
CA GLY A 149 11.76 -10.82 -14.24
C GLY A 149 10.94 -10.25 -13.08
N SER A 150 10.84 -8.93 -12.99
CA SER A 150 10.04 -8.24 -11.97
C SER A 150 9.02 -7.27 -12.59
N ALA A 151 7.88 -7.11 -11.92
CA ALA A 151 6.87 -6.13 -12.25
C ALA A 151 6.75 -5.10 -11.11
N SER A 152 6.96 -3.83 -11.41
CA SER A 152 6.76 -2.73 -10.46
C SER A 152 5.34 -2.21 -10.59
N ILE A 153 4.50 -2.49 -9.60
CA ILE A 153 3.05 -2.28 -9.64
C ILE A 153 2.67 -1.11 -8.73
N PRO A 154 1.97 -0.08 -9.24
CA PRO A 154 1.50 1.01 -8.40
C PRO A 154 0.40 0.52 -7.46
N ALA A 155 0.60 0.70 -6.16
CA ALA A 155 -0.40 0.43 -5.13
C ALA A 155 -1.30 1.66 -4.90
N GLY A 156 -2.41 1.45 -4.19
CA GLY A 156 -3.31 2.53 -3.79
C GLY A 156 -4.41 2.85 -4.79
N SER A 157 -4.47 2.17 -5.93
CA SER A 157 -5.60 2.21 -6.83
C SER A 157 -6.59 1.08 -6.53
N LYS A 158 -7.84 1.26 -6.94
CA LYS A 158 -8.89 0.24 -6.79
C LYS A 158 -8.54 -1.01 -7.59
N GLU A 159 -7.96 -0.82 -8.76
CA GLU A 159 -7.61 -1.87 -9.73
C GLU A 159 -6.53 -2.79 -9.14
N THR A 160 -5.50 -2.23 -8.54
CA THR A 160 -4.35 -2.99 -8.04
C THR A 160 -4.57 -3.61 -6.66
N THR A 161 -5.64 -3.22 -5.95
CA THR A 161 -5.97 -3.77 -4.62
C THR A 161 -6.11 -5.30 -4.64
N ALA A 162 -6.61 -5.85 -5.75
CA ALA A 162 -6.78 -7.29 -5.91
C ALA A 162 -5.46 -8.07 -5.88
N LEU A 163 -4.34 -7.44 -6.25
CA LEU A 163 -3.00 -8.06 -6.33
C LEU A 163 -2.11 -7.76 -5.12
N ARG A 164 -2.55 -6.95 -4.17
CA ARG A 164 -1.70 -6.37 -3.12
C ARG A 164 -0.98 -7.38 -2.22
N SER A 165 -1.49 -8.58 -2.09
CA SER A 165 -0.89 -9.63 -1.25
C SER A 165 -0.02 -10.62 -2.02
N GLU A 166 0.09 -10.46 -3.34
CA GLU A 166 0.74 -11.45 -4.18
C GLU A 166 2.23 -11.14 -4.36
N MET A 167 3.07 -12.13 -4.09
CA MET A 167 4.52 -12.02 -4.32
C MET A 167 4.90 -12.23 -5.78
N TYR A 168 4.05 -12.90 -6.53
CA TYR A 168 4.27 -13.24 -7.93
C TYR A 168 3.01 -13.00 -8.74
N VAL A 169 3.19 -12.52 -9.95
CA VAL A 169 2.13 -12.38 -10.95
C VAL A 169 2.54 -13.05 -12.24
N SER A 170 1.58 -13.65 -12.92
CA SER A 170 1.75 -14.11 -14.30
C SER A 170 1.30 -13.01 -15.24
N ILE A 171 2.08 -12.80 -16.30
CA ILE A 171 1.67 -11.95 -17.42
C ILE A 171 0.87 -12.79 -18.38
N LEU A 172 -0.31 -12.33 -18.70
CA LEU A 172 -1.11 -12.88 -19.79
C LEU A 172 -0.88 -12.02 -21.03
N PRO A 173 -0.70 -12.65 -22.21
CA PRO A 173 -0.62 -11.90 -23.45
C PRO A 173 -1.88 -11.05 -23.61
N GLY A 174 -1.71 -9.78 -24.00
CA GLY A 174 -2.82 -8.87 -24.26
C GLY A 174 -3.76 -9.49 -25.30
N GLN A 175 -5.07 -9.39 -25.06
CA GLN A 175 -6.05 -9.66 -26.14
C GLN A 175 -5.83 -8.57 -27.17
N ARG A 176 -5.23 -8.93 -28.30
CA ARG A 176 -5.27 -8.08 -29.48
C ARG A 176 -6.67 -8.20 -30.04
N ASP A 177 -7.47 -7.17 -29.88
CA ASP A 177 -8.73 -7.05 -30.63
C ASP A 177 -8.35 -7.03 -32.12
N GLY A 178 -8.73 -8.11 -32.81
CA GLY A 178 -8.55 -8.28 -34.26
C GLY A 178 -9.56 -7.48 -35.07
#